data_62a9a63e6196df8fba2e7ec647c8bbe3
#
_entry.id   62a9a63e6196df8fba2e7ec647c8bbe3
#
_cell.length_a   1.000
_cell.length_b   1.000
_cell.length_c   1.000
_cell.angle_alpha   90.00
_cell.angle_beta   90.00
_cell.angle_gamma   90.00
#
_symmetry.space_group_name_H-M   'P 1'
#
loop_
_entity.id
_entity.type
_entity.pdbx_description
1 polymer ?
#
loop_
_entity_poly.entity_id
_entity_poly.type
_entity_poly.pdbx_seq_one_letter_code
_entity_poly.pdbx_strand_id
1 'polypeptide(L)'
;IEMPPNGDFARSTGPFIPRKEDLENSALFLHNNTGKKSVLLDWSTVNGLKALESMLSGADIFIEDWDYTYRETTGIGREQFTSCHPELIEICITPFGLDGPYSRWKSAPIVQFALSGIMNIIGDPKSDPLMIPGHHPEYLTGINGCNASVIAPVSYTHLRAHETDS
;
A
#
# COMPACT_ATOMS: atom_id res chain seq x y z
N ILE A 1 1.27 -2.00 10.38
CA ILE A 1 1.38 -0.83 11.28
C ILE A 1 0.24 0.11 10.95
N GLU A 2 -0.41 0.65 11.96
CA GLU A 2 -1.59 1.48 11.81
C GLU A 2 -1.39 2.83 12.54
N MET A 3 -1.88 3.92 11.95
CA MET A 3 -1.78 5.27 12.54
C MET A 3 -2.87 5.47 13.61
N PRO A 4 -2.53 5.89 14.84
CA PRO A 4 -3.54 6.25 15.83
C PRO A 4 -4.31 7.52 15.45
N PRO A 5 -5.53 7.77 15.99
CA PRO A 5 -6.17 6.95 17.02
C PRO A 5 -7.01 5.79 16.47
N ASN A 6 -7.41 5.82 15.20
CA ASN A 6 -8.44 4.93 14.66
C ASN A 6 -7.91 3.71 13.91
N GLY A 7 -6.59 3.66 13.65
CA GLY A 7 -6.00 2.58 12.86
C GLY A 7 -6.30 2.70 11.36
N ASP A 8 -6.34 1.56 10.70
CA ASP A 8 -6.59 1.45 9.27
C ASP A 8 -8.00 1.90 8.88
N PHE A 9 -8.13 2.57 7.75
CA PHE A 9 -9.42 3.02 7.20
C PHE A 9 -10.45 1.88 7.07
N ALA A 10 -9.99 0.67 6.73
CA ALA A 10 -10.88 -0.48 6.60
C ALA A 10 -11.59 -0.83 7.91
N ARG A 11 -11.08 -0.43 9.08
CA ARG A 11 -11.73 -0.65 10.38
C ARG A 11 -13.06 0.12 10.51
N SER A 12 -13.16 1.27 9.87
CA SER A 12 -14.35 2.11 9.85
C SER A 12 -15.30 1.83 8.68
N THR A 13 -14.96 0.84 7.83
CA THR A 13 -15.72 0.52 6.62
C THR A 13 -16.51 -0.78 6.81
N GLY A 14 -17.84 -0.71 6.56
CA GLY A 14 -18.72 -1.88 6.62
C GLY A 14 -18.52 -2.89 5.47
N PRO A 15 -19.21 -4.02 5.54
CA PRO A 15 -20.20 -4.41 6.53
C PRO A 15 -19.59 -4.75 7.89
N PHE A 16 -20.36 -4.55 8.98
CA PHE A 16 -19.92 -4.85 10.34
C PHE A 16 -20.56 -6.14 10.87
N ILE A 17 -19.78 -6.91 11.64
CA ILE A 17 -20.21 -8.16 12.28
C ILE A 17 -20.07 -7.98 13.82
N PRO A 18 -21.11 -8.14 14.62
CA PRO A 18 -22.51 -8.51 14.32
C PRO A 18 -23.44 -7.31 14.02
N ARG A 19 -23.29 -6.66 12.91
CA ARG A 19 -24.09 -5.50 12.44
C ARG A 19 -24.07 -4.27 13.36
N LYS A 20 -23.05 -4.12 14.18
CA LYS A 20 -22.81 -2.97 15.03
C LYS A 20 -21.50 -2.33 14.54
N GLU A 21 -21.54 -1.04 14.30
CA GLU A 21 -20.36 -0.27 13.97
C GLU A 21 -19.38 -0.28 15.15
N ASP A 22 -18.20 -0.87 14.89
CA ASP A 22 -17.11 -1.01 15.84
C ASP A 22 -15.84 -1.26 15.04
N LEU A 23 -14.74 -0.64 15.42
CA LEU A 23 -13.45 -0.73 14.74
C LEU A 23 -12.88 -2.16 14.67
N GLU A 24 -13.34 -3.05 15.56
CA GLU A 24 -12.93 -4.46 15.58
C GLU A 24 -13.87 -5.38 14.79
N ASN A 25 -15.02 -4.86 14.32
CA ASN A 25 -16.07 -5.66 13.70
C ASN A 25 -16.24 -5.42 12.19
N SER A 26 -15.36 -4.66 11.56
CA SER A 26 -15.38 -4.51 10.11
C SER A 26 -15.01 -5.83 9.42
N ALA A 27 -15.94 -6.36 8.63
CA ALA A 27 -15.68 -7.57 7.85
C ALA A 27 -14.59 -7.35 6.79
N LEU A 28 -14.50 -6.15 6.22
CA LEU A 28 -13.44 -5.77 5.29
C LEU A 28 -12.06 -5.85 5.95
N PHE A 29 -11.93 -5.25 7.14
CA PHE A 29 -10.67 -5.30 7.89
C PHE A 29 -10.30 -6.72 8.31
N LEU A 30 -11.25 -7.47 8.88
CA LEU A 30 -11.03 -8.85 9.32
C LEU A 30 -10.63 -9.76 8.17
N HIS A 31 -11.30 -9.65 7.02
CA HIS A 31 -10.98 -10.44 5.83
C HIS A 31 -9.57 -10.17 5.31
N ASN A 32 -9.22 -8.90 5.16
CA ASN A 32 -7.93 -8.51 4.55
C ASN A 32 -6.74 -8.66 5.51
N ASN A 33 -6.98 -8.73 6.82
CA ASN A 33 -5.91 -8.73 7.82
C ASN A 33 -5.83 -10.03 8.64
N THR A 34 -6.51 -11.07 8.22
CA THR A 34 -6.42 -12.39 8.87
C THR A 34 -4.98 -12.88 8.94
N GLY A 35 -4.54 -13.26 10.13
CA GLY A 35 -3.19 -13.75 10.39
C GLY A 35 -2.10 -12.67 10.53
N LYS A 36 -2.42 -11.40 10.32
CA LYS A 36 -1.48 -10.29 10.53
C LYS A 36 -1.45 -9.88 12.02
N LYS A 37 -0.32 -9.34 12.45
CA LYS A 37 -0.19 -8.65 13.74
C LYS A 37 -0.40 -7.16 13.52
N SER A 38 -1.20 -6.52 14.38
CA SER A 38 -1.42 -5.08 14.35
C SER A 38 -0.57 -4.37 15.39
N VAL A 39 -0.04 -3.21 15.02
CA VAL A 39 0.68 -2.28 15.90
C VAL A 39 0.21 -0.87 15.60
N LEU A 40 -0.27 -0.17 16.62
CA LEU A 40 -0.54 1.27 16.52
C LEU A 40 0.75 2.03 16.76
N LEU A 41 1.16 2.84 15.78
CA LEU A 41 2.40 3.59 15.82
C LEU A 41 2.23 4.94 15.14
N ASP A 42 2.46 6.02 15.88
CA ASP A 42 2.48 7.37 15.33
C ASP A 42 3.90 7.72 14.84
N TRP A 43 4.21 7.35 13.62
CA TRP A 43 5.49 7.64 12.97
C TRP A 43 5.67 9.10 12.53
N SER A 44 4.68 9.99 12.77
CA SER A 44 4.86 11.43 12.61
C SER A 44 5.66 12.05 13.76
N THR A 45 5.78 11.33 14.87
CA THR A 45 6.59 11.74 16.03
C THR A 45 8.03 11.21 15.95
N VAL A 46 8.97 11.91 16.57
CA VAL A 46 10.38 11.47 16.61
C VAL A 46 10.54 10.07 17.23
N ASN A 47 9.80 9.78 18.29
CA ASN A 47 9.85 8.47 18.93
C ASN A 47 9.20 7.38 18.10
N GLY A 48 8.09 7.70 17.43
CA GLY A 48 7.42 6.77 16.53
C GLY A 48 8.26 6.46 15.30
N LEU A 49 8.93 7.46 14.72
CA LEU A 49 9.85 7.23 13.60
C LEU A 49 11.01 6.31 14.00
N LYS A 50 11.62 6.53 15.17
CA LYS A 50 12.67 5.64 15.69
C LYS A 50 12.17 4.21 15.93
N ALA A 51 10.93 4.05 16.40
CA ALA A 51 10.32 2.75 16.56
C ALA A 51 10.08 2.07 15.21
N LEU A 52 9.62 2.81 14.19
CA LEU A 52 9.50 2.31 12.82
C LEU A 52 10.85 1.84 12.28
N GLU A 53 11.89 2.65 12.38
CA GLU A 53 13.26 2.30 11.95
C GLU A 53 13.76 1.03 12.66
N SER A 54 13.50 0.89 13.96
CA SER A 54 13.84 -0.31 14.71
C SER A 54 13.09 -1.55 14.22
N MET A 55 11.83 -1.41 13.81
CA MET A 55 11.07 -2.51 13.23
C MET A 55 11.58 -2.88 11.82
N LEU A 56 11.97 -1.90 11.03
CA LEU A 56 12.51 -2.10 9.67
C LEU A 56 13.87 -2.82 9.70
N SER A 57 14.67 -2.65 10.75
CA SER A 57 15.95 -3.33 10.88
C SER A 57 15.84 -4.87 11.01
N GLY A 58 14.66 -5.38 11.32
CA GLY A 58 14.38 -6.82 11.39
C GLY A 58 13.38 -7.30 10.31
N ALA A 59 13.09 -6.47 9.32
CA ALA A 59 12.16 -6.79 8.25
C ALA A 59 12.89 -7.13 6.94
N ASP A 60 12.37 -8.08 6.19
CA ASP A 60 12.86 -8.43 4.86
C ASP A 60 12.16 -7.57 3.78
N ILE A 61 10.89 -7.25 3.99
CA ILE A 61 10.06 -6.52 3.04
C ILE A 61 9.26 -5.45 3.78
N PHE A 62 9.29 -4.23 3.27
CA PHE A 62 8.50 -3.11 3.72
C PHE A 62 7.50 -2.72 2.64
N ILE A 63 6.21 -2.84 2.93
CA ILE A 63 5.13 -2.42 2.02
C ILE A 63 4.48 -1.19 2.60
N GLU A 64 4.37 -0.14 1.80
CA GLU A 64 3.78 1.12 2.20
C GLU A 64 2.96 1.73 1.05
N ASP A 65 1.97 2.53 1.43
CA ASP A 65 1.04 3.21 0.51
C ASP A 65 1.10 4.75 0.62
N TRP A 66 2.22 5.27 1.07
CA TRP A 66 2.42 6.71 1.23
C TRP A 66 2.46 7.41 -0.13
N ASP A 67 1.55 8.36 -0.32
CA ASP A 67 1.52 9.15 -1.54
C ASP A 67 2.69 10.16 -1.60
N TYR A 68 2.87 10.75 -2.78
CA TYR A 68 3.93 11.73 -3.01
C TYR A 68 3.84 12.92 -2.06
N THR A 69 2.64 13.44 -1.81
CA THR A 69 2.40 14.58 -0.93
C THR A 69 2.75 14.27 0.52
N TYR A 70 2.40 13.07 0.98
CA TYR A 70 2.75 12.60 2.31
C TYR A 70 4.27 12.54 2.50
N ARG A 71 4.99 11.99 1.54
CA ARG A 71 6.45 11.91 1.56
C ARG A 71 7.10 13.30 1.58
N GLU A 72 6.63 14.25 0.77
CA GLU A 72 7.14 15.62 0.77
C GLU A 72 6.90 16.33 2.11
N THR A 73 5.73 16.17 2.71
CA THR A 73 5.37 16.88 3.94
C THR A 73 6.03 16.32 5.19
N THR A 74 6.26 15.02 5.24
CA THR A 74 6.89 14.35 6.38
C THR A 74 8.40 14.29 6.29
N GLY A 75 8.96 14.52 5.10
CA GLY A 75 10.40 14.34 4.84
C GLY A 75 10.84 12.87 4.85
N ILE A 76 9.89 11.93 4.94
CA ILE A 76 10.17 10.51 4.90
C ILE A 76 10.30 10.08 3.44
N GLY A 77 11.51 10.08 2.93
CA GLY A 77 11.83 9.69 1.56
C GLY A 77 12.33 8.26 1.46
N ARG A 78 12.24 7.69 0.25
CA ARG A 78 12.79 6.37 -0.08
C ARG A 78 14.29 6.27 0.25
N GLU A 79 15.04 7.32 -0.02
CA GLU A 79 16.49 7.36 0.23
C GLU A 79 16.87 7.19 1.70
N GLN A 80 15.99 7.64 2.60
CA GLN A 80 16.22 7.50 4.05
C GLN A 80 16.21 6.03 4.47
N PHE A 81 15.24 5.25 3.98
CA PHE A 81 15.14 3.84 4.36
C PHE A 81 16.16 2.98 3.60
N THR A 82 16.35 3.21 2.31
CA THR A 82 17.30 2.44 1.49
C THR A 82 18.75 2.61 1.96
N SER A 83 19.13 3.80 2.41
CA SER A 83 20.49 4.04 2.92
C SER A 83 20.74 3.40 4.29
N CYS A 84 19.72 3.38 5.16
CA CYS A 84 19.82 2.78 6.50
C CYS A 84 19.61 1.26 6.50
N HIS A 85 18.87 0.73 5.52
CA HIS A 85 18.49 -0.68 5.40
C HIS A 85 18.71 -1.20 3.97
N PRO A 86 19.97 -1.38 3.53
CA PRO A 86 20.28 -1.71 2.13
C PRO A 86 19.78 -3.09 1.68
N GLU A 87 19.44 -3.97 2.61
CA GLU A 87 18.88 -5.29 2.30
C GLU A 87 17.36 -5.34 2.32
N LEU A 88 16.71 -4.25 2.78
CA LEU A 88 15.27 -4.15 2.86
C LEU A 88 14.65 -3.96 1.47
N ILE A 89 13.72 -4.81 1.12
CA ILE A 89 12.93 -4.67 -0.10
C ILE A 89 11.77 -3.73 0.19
N GLU A 90 11.79 -2.53 -0.39
CA GLU A 90 10.70 -1.55 -0.27
C GLU A 90 9.73 -1.70 -1.45
N ILE A 91 8.45 -1.84 -1.14
CA ILE A 91 7.36 -1.88 -2.12
C ILE A 91 6.42 -0.71 -1.86
N CYS A 92 6.47 0.25 -2.78
CA CYS A 92 5.63 1.44 -2.73
C CYS A 92 4.35 1.22 -3.54
N ILE A 93 3.21 1.35 -2.90
CA ILE A 93 1.91 1.26 -3.56
C ILE A 93 1.35 2.67 -3.68
N THR A 94 1.35 3.20 -4.90
CA THR A 94 0.84 4.55 -5.17
C THR A 94 -0.08 4.54 -6.39
N PRO A 95 -1.02 5.49 -6.50
CA PRO A 95 -1.94 5.54 -7.65
C PRO A 95 -1.27 5.71 -9.00
N PHE A 96 -0.14 6.43 -9.06
CA PHE A 96 0.51 6.82 -10.32
C PHE A 96 2.04 6.66 -10.30
N GLY A 97 2.58 5.95 -9.33
CA GLY A 97 4.03 5.86 -9.12
C GLY A 97 4.59 7.07 -8.39
N LEU A 98 5.87 7.00 -8.04
CA LEU A 98 6.59 8.09 -7.38
C LEU A 98 7.22 9.06 -8.39
N ASP A 99 7.37 8.64 -9.64
CA ASP A 99 8.00 9.38 -10.73
C ASP A 99 7.02 9.63 -11.88
N GLY A 100 7.34 10.60 -12.74
CA GLY A 100 6.56 10.91 -13.93
C GLY A 100 5.51 12.00 -13.73
N PRO A 101 4.80 12.37 -14.81
CA PRO A 101 3.95 13.57 -14.84
C PRO A 101 2.69 13.47 -13.97
N TYR A 102 2.30 12.27 -13.58
CA TYR A 102 1.08 12.02 -12.80
C TYR A 102 1.35 11.70 -11.33
N SER A 103 2.60 11.59 -10.91
CA SER A 103 2.98 11.19 -9.54
C SER A 103 2.34 12.04 -8.43
N ARG A 104 2.04 13.33 -8.73
CA ARG A 104 1.41 14.28 -7.80
C ARG A 104 -0.11 14.35 -7.92
N TRP A 105 -0.70 13.58 -8.81
CA TRP A 105 -2.15 13.64 -9.01
C TRP A 105 -2.87 12.93 -7.89
N LYS A 106 -3.99 13.53 -7.46
CA LYS A 106 -4.92 12.86 -6.55
C LYS A 106 -5.72 11.83 -7.32
N SER A 107 -5.90 10.68 -6.71
CA SER A 107 -6.66 9.57 -7.26
C SER A 107 -7.91 9.27 -6.45
N ALA A 108 -8.86 8.68 -7.14
CA ALA A 108 -10.02 8.00 -6.57
C ALA A 108 -10.29 6.75 -7.43
N PRO A 109 -11.03 5.74 -6.94
CA PRO A 109 -11.32 4.53 -7.71
C PRO A 109 -11.86 4.80 -9.10
N ILE A 110 -12.75 5.76 -9.26
CA ILE A 110 -13.32 6.14 -10.57
C ILE A 110 -12.26 6.67 -11.54
N VAL A 111 -11.26 7.40 -11.04
CA VAL A 111 -10.17 7.93 -11.88
C VAL A 111 -9.31 6.78 -12.39
N GLN A 112 -9.01 5.81 -11.53
CA GLN A 112 -8.23 4.61 -11.89
C GLN A 112 -8.98 3.76 -12.91
N PHE A 113 -10.28 3.55 -12.73
CA PHE A 113 -11.12 2.84 -13.71
C PHE A 113 -11.18 3.55 -15.05
N ALA A 114 -11.28 4.86 -15.07
CA ALA A 114 -11.30 5.64 -16.31
C ALA A 114 -9.97 5.55 -17.05
N LEU A 115 -8.86 5.78 -16.35
CA LEU A 115 -7.52 5.78 -16.97
C LEU A 115 -7.06 4.39 -17.40
N SER A 116 -7.49 3.33 -16.71
CA SER A 116 -7.20 1.94 -17.12
C SER A 116 -8.02 1.49 -18.34
N GLY A 117 -9.02 2.25 -18.76
CA GLY A 117 -9.92 1.89 -19.86
C GLY A 117 -11.01 0.87 -19.48
N ILE A 118 -11.03 0.38 -18.23
CA ILE A 118 -12.02 -0.61 -17.79
C ILE A 118 -13.45 -0.07 -17.94
N MET A 119 -13.68 1.21 -17.66
CA MET A 119 -15.00 1.83 -17.83
C MET A 119 -15.51 1.77 -19.28
N ASN A 120 -14.63 1.66 -20.26
CA ASN A 120 -15.00 1.57 -21.67
C ASN A 120 -15.50 0.18 -22.09
N ILE A 121 -15.20 -0.85 -21.31
CA ILE A 121 -15.58 -2.24 -21.60
C ILE A 121 -16.71 -2.75 -20.71
N ILE A 122 -17.18 -1.93 -19.77
CA ILE A 122 -18.26 -2.28 -18.84
C ILE A 122 -19.53 -1.53 -19.24
N GLY A 123 -20.64 -2.28 -19.32
CA GLY A 123 -21.96 -1.72 -19.62
C GLY A 123 -22.31 -1.75 -21.10
N ASP A 124 -23.33 -0.96 -21.47
CA ASP A 124 -23.77 -0.81 -22.85
C ASP A 124 -22.95 0.29 -23.54
N PRO A 125 -22.37 0.04 -24.75
CA PRO A 125 -21.62 1.05 -25.50
C PRO A 125 -22.39 2.34 -25.82
N LYS A 126 -23.72 2.32 -25.72
CA LYS A 126 -24.59 3.47 -25.96
C LYS A 126 -25.00 4.22 -24.70
N SER A 127 -24.59 3.72 -23.55
CA SER A 127 -24.87 4.30 -22.22
C SER A 127 -23.63 4.95 -21.64
N ASP A 128 -23.84 5.70 -20.55
CA ASP A 128 -22.72 6.29 -19.81
C ASP A 128 -21.79 5.19 -19.26
N PRO A 129 -20.47 5.43 -19.24
CA PRO A 129 -19.51 4.50 -18.68
C PRO A 129 -19.80 4.16 -17.22
N LEU A 130 -19.69 2.88 -16.88
CA LEU A 130 -19.97 2.39 -15.54
C LEU A 130 -18.67 2.04 -14.78
N MET A 131 -18.71 2.21 -13.47
CA MET A 131 -17.67 1.74 -12.55
C MET A 131 -18.14 0.47 -11.85
N ILE A 132 -17.27 -0.51 -11.70
CA ILE A 132 -17.55 -1.70 -10.90
C ILE A 132 -17.66 -1.26 -9.43
N PRO A 133 -18.73 -1.64 -8.71
CA PRO A 133 -18.87 -1.28 -7.29
C PRO A 133 -17.86 -2.03 -6.41
N GLY A 134 -17.57 -1.46 -5.23
CA GLY A 134 -16.67 -2.05 -4.24
C GLY A 134 -15.21 -1.62 -4.42
N HIS A 135 -14.30 -2.38 -3.82
CA HIS A 135 -12.88 -2.06 -3.68
C HIS A 135 -11.98 -2.78 -4.71
N HIS A 136 -12.44 -2.88 -5.97
CA HIS A 136 -11.69 -3.63 -7.00
C HIS A 136 -10.31 -3.07 -7.31
N PRO A 137 -10.09 -1.74 -7.46
CA PRO A 137 -8.75 -1.20 -7.69
C PRO A 137 -7.80 -1.51 -6.54
N GLU A 138 -8.27 -1.39 -5.30
CA GLU A 138 -7.50 -1.66 -4.09
C GLU A 138 -7.11 -3.14 -4.00
N TYR A 139 -8.04 -4.06 -4.30
CA TYR A 139 -7.74 -5.50 -4.35
C TYR A 139 -6.73 -5.84 -5.43
N LEU A 140 -6.90 -5.31 -6.64
CA LEU A 140 -5.95 -5.54 -7.74
C LEU A 140 -4.56 -5.00 -7.40
N THR A 141 -4.49 -3.84 -6.78
CA THR A 141 -3.24 -3.23 -6.33
C THR A 141 -2.59 -4.07 -5.24
N GLY A 142 -3.36 -4.55 -4.26
CA GLY A 142 -2.88 -5.45 -3.21
C GLY A 142 -2.32 -6.77 -3.76
N ILE A 143 -2.99 -7.37 -4.76
CA ILE A 143 -2.51 -8.57 -5.44
C ILE A 143 -1.18 -8.29 -6.17
N ASN A 144 -1.06 -7.16 -6.87
CA ASN A 144 0.18 -6.77 -7.54
C ASN A 144 1.30 -6.50 -6.53
N GLY A 145 1.02 -5.85 -5.41
CA GLY A 145 1.97 -5.68 -4.31
C GLY A 145 2.45 -7.02 -3.74
N CYS A 146 1.55 -7.97 -3.55
CA CYS A 146 1.89 -9.32 -3.14
C CYS A 146 2.79 -10.03 -4.16
N ASN A 147 2.46 -9.95 -5.45
CA ASN A 147 3.29 -10.53 -6.52
C ASN A 147 4.69 -9.91 -6.53
N ALA A 148 4.79 -8.58 -6.40
CA ALA A 148 6.06 -7.88 -6.29
C ALA A 148 6.88 -8.37 -5.08
N SER A 149 6.23 -8.58 -3.93
CA SER A 149 6.86 -9.08 -2.70
C SER A 149 7.47 -10.48 -2.86
N VAL A 150 6.87 -11.32 -3.70
CA VAL A 150 7.39 -12.67 -3.98
C VAL A 150 8.50 -12.65 -5.03
N ILE A 151 8.38 -11.79 -6.04
CA ILE A 151 9.34 -11.73 -7.16
C ILE A 151 10.63 -11.02 -6.75
N ALA A 152 10.55 -9.93 -5.97
CA ALA A 152 11.70 -9.11 -5.63
C ALA A 152 12.83 -9.87 -4.90
N PRO A 153 12.58 -10.73 -3.90
CA PRO A 153 13.63 -11.52 -3.25
C PRO A 153 14.32 -12.47 -4.22
N VAL A 154 13.57 -13.07 -5.15
CA VAL A 154 14.12 -13.99 -6.15
C VAL A 154 15.06 -13.24 -7.10
N SER A 155 14.63 -12.08 -7.59
CA SER A 155 15.47 -11.24 -8.45
C SER A 155 16.74 -10.76 -7.75
N TYR A 156 16.60 -10.36 -6.47
CA TYR A 156 17.72 -9.89 -5.66
C TYR A 156 18.78 -10.99 -5.42
N THR A 157 18.36 -12.21 -5.11
CA THR A 157 19.27 -13.34 -4.90
C THR A 157 19.97 -13.76 -6.20
N HIS A 158 19.27 -13.74 -7.33
CA HIS A 158 19.88 -14.07 -8.63
C HIS A 158 20.86 -13.00 -9.11
N LEU A 159 20.57 -11.72 -8.95
CA LEU A 159 21.46 -10.63 -9.35
C LEU A 159 22.74 -10.62 -8.51
N ARG A 160 22.66 -10.80 -7.19
CA ARG A 160 23.83 -10.89 -6.31
C ARG A 160 24.70 -12.12 -6.60
N ALA A 161 24.14 -13.24 -6.98
CA ALA A 161 24.92 -14.44 -7.34
C ALA A 161 25.83 -14.18 -8.55
N HIS A 162 25.41 -13.33 -9.49
CA HIS A 162 26.22 -12.95 -10.65
C HIS A 162 27.28 -11.89 -10.35
N GLU A 163 27.11 -11.06 -9.32
CA GLU A 163 28.12 -10.05 -8.92
C GLU A 163 29.28 -10.66 -8.10
N THR A 164 29.07 -11.82 -7.47
CA THR A 164 30.11 -12.51 -6.69
C THR A 164 31.00 -13.43 -7.53
N ASP A 165 30.62 -13.71 -8.76
CA ASP A 165 31.38 -14.57 -9.70
C ASP A 165 32.28 -13.76 -10.68
N SER A 166 32.42 -12.45 -10.51
CA SER A 166 33.29 -11.54 -11.28
C SER A 166 34.37 -10.95 -10.39
#